data_755417e2ff113d2bc79428b2fb535890
#
_entry.id   755417e2ff113d2bc79428b2fb535890
#
_cell.length_a   1.000
_cell.length_b   1.000
_cell.length_c   1.000
_cell.angle_alpha   90.00
_cell.angle_beta   90.00
_cell.angle_gamma   90.00
#
_symmetry.space_group_name_H-M   'P 1'
#
loop_
_entity.id
_entity.type
_entity.pdbx_description
1 polymer ?
#
loop_
_entity_poly.entity_id
_entity_poly.type
_entity_poly.pdbx_seq_one_letter_code
_entity_poly.pdbx_strand_id
1 'polypeptide(L)'
;MLIITAPGQGAQTPGFLAPWLELPGVAERLGAASELAGCDLVRFGTTASADEIKDTAVAQPLLVAAAIVAASALSSSSGGSGGSGGSGGSGGSGGDVPADAAAGHSVGELAAGVIAGVLTADDAMRLVAVRGRAMAAASATEPTGMTAVLGGDQEAVLATIARHGLTPANVNAAGQIVAAGTLAELDAFAADPPAGARLRPLQVAGAFHTRHMAPAVAALRDAAADVAVADPAITLLSDADGAAVTTGKEWLERIVAQVAAPVRWDLCMRTMADLGVTALIELPPAGTLTGLARRALPGVAQLAIKTPEQLDAARELIAGHLAEPDAHGHGHLPEWRLIVAPASGTFRSGADQQHLGTVVARGAEHPVAAPWATEIIEWLVEDGDPVSQGQPLIRVQQAREGA
;
A
#
# COMPACT_ATOMS: atom_id res chain seq x y z
N MET A 1 6.76 -5.74 -12.43
CA MET A 1 6.20 -6.27 -11.16
C MET A 1 4.70 -6.05 -11.09
N LEU A 2 3.96 -7.05 -10.61
CA LEU A 2 2.54 -6.95 -10.29
C LEU A 2 2.34 -6.82 -8.79
N ILE A 3 1.58 -5.82 -8.35
CA ILE A 3 1.24 -5.62 -6.94
C ILE A 3 -0.25 -5.81 -6.69
N ILE A 4 -0.58 -6.51 -5.60
CA ILE A 4 -1.95 -6.58 -5.08
C ILE A 4 -2.10 -5.61 -3.93
N THR A 5 -3.18 -4.83 -3.95
CA THR A 5 -3.48 -3.85 -2.92
C THR A 5 -4.82 -4.10 -2.25
N ALA A 6 -4.89 -3.90 -0.93
CA ALA A 6 -6.11 -4.02 -0.15
C ALA A 6 -6.53 -2.66 0.43
N PRO A 7 -7.79 -2.23 0.20
CA PRO A 7 -8.26 -0.91 0.62
C PRO A 7 -8.51 -0.82 2.13
N GLY A 8 -8.52 0.41 2.63
CA GLY A 8 -8.88 0.77 3.99
C GLY A 8 -10.36 1.11 4.17
N GLN A 9 -10.72 1.49 5.41
CA GLN A 9 -12.08 1.90 5.78
C GLN A 9 -12.53 3.12 4.98
N GLY A 10 -13.81 3.10 4.58
CA GLY A 10 -14.44 4.15 3.76
C GLY A 10 -14.67 3.73 2.31
N ALA A 11 -14.13 2.58 1.87
CA ALA A 11 -14.36 2.04 0.55
C ALA A 11 -15.65 1.19 0.46
N GLN A 12 -16.17 0.67 1.59
CA GLN A 12 -17.34 -0.22 1.64
C GLN A 12 -18.63 0.53 1.33
N THR A 13 -19.53 -0.16 0.62
CA THR A 13 -20.89 0.30 0.31
C THR A 13 -21.90 -0.78 0.66
N PRO A 14 -23.16 -0.43 0.97
CA PRO A 14 -24.20 -1.43 1.25
C PRO A 14 -24.30 -2.49 0.14
N GLY A 15 -24.33 -3.75 0.52
CA GLY A 15 -24.54 -4.87 -0.40
C GLY A 15 -23.33 -5.28 -1.24
N PHE A 16 -22.12 -4.69 -1.03
CA PHE A 16 -20.98 -4.94 -1.89
C PHE A 16 -20.48 -6.40 -1.91
N LEU A 17 -20.80 -7.20 -0.87
CA LEU A 17 -20.49 -8.63 -0.83
C LEU A 17 -21.58 -9.51 -1.45
N ALA A 18 -22.78 -8.99 -1.74
CA ALA A 18 -23.86 -9.82 -2.27
C ALA A 18 -23.47 -10.59 -3.55
N PRO A 19 -22.83 -10.00 -4.56
CA PRO A 19 -22.39 -10.75 -5.75
C PRO A 19 -21.34 -11.84 -5.44
N TRP A 20 -20.57 -11.69 -4.37
CA TRP A 20 -19.52 -12.64 -3.99
C TRP A 20 -20.08 -13.92 -3.41
N LEU A 21 -21.27 -13.89 -2.81
CA LEU A 21 -21.95 -15.08 -2.25
C LEU A 21 -22.37 -16.09 -3.34
N GLU A 22 -22.44 -15.67 -4.60
CA GLU A 22 -22.74 -16.55 -5.72
C GLU A 22 -21.57 -17.48 -6.07
N LEU A 23 -20.35 -17.17 -5.61
CA LEU A 23 -19.19 -18.01 -5.81
C LEU A 23 -19.17 -19.21 -4.86
N PRO A 24 -18.79 -20.40 -5.34
CA PRO A 24 -18.71 -21.61 -4.50
C PRO A 24 -17.79 -21.42 -3.30
N GLY A 25 -18.26 -21.80 -2.11
CA GLY A 25 -17.49 -21.79 -0.86
C GLY A 25 -17.32 -20.39 -0.22
N VAL A 26 -17.77 -19.30 -0.85
CA VAL A 26 -17.64 -17.95 -0.27
C VAL A 26 -18.53 -17.76 0.94
N ALA A 27 -19.78 -18.24 0.89
CA ALA A 27 -20.71 -18.16 2.02
C ALA A 27 -20.15 -18.89 3.26
N GLU A 28 -19.55 -20.07 3.07
CA GLU A 28 -18.92 -20.83 4.14
C GLU A 28 -17.71 -20.09 4.75
N ARG A 29 -16.83 -19.55 3.91
CA ARG A 29 -15.68 -18.77 4.36
C ARG A 29 -16.08 -17.51 5.12
N LEU A 30 -17.09 -16.78 4.64
CA LEU A 30 -17.61 -15.60 5.33
C LEU A 30 -18.31 -15.99 6.64
N GLY A 31 -18.96 -17.16 6.70
CA GLY A 31 -19.50 -17.73 7.93
C GLY A 31 -18.41 -17.98 8.97
N ALA A 32 -17.34 -18.69 8.60
CA ALA A 32 -16.19 -18.92 9.46
C ALA A 32 -15.51 -17.61 9.90
N ALA A 33 -15.32 -16.68 8.98
CA ALA A 33 -14.77 -15.35 9.28
C ALA A 33 -15.69 -14.57 10.25
N SER A 34 -17.02 -14.73 10.15
CA SER A 34 -17.99 -14.11 11.06
C SER A 34 -17.85 -14.62 12.49
N GLU A 35 -17.62 -15.92 12.66
CA GLU A 35 -17.38 -16.53 13.98
C GLU A 35 -16.10 -15.97 14.62
N LEU A 36 -14.99 -15.87 13.85
CA LEU A 36 -13.71 -15.32 14.32
C LEU A 36 -13.82 -13.82 14.63
N ALA A 37 -14.55 -13.07 13.80
CA ALA A 37 -14.77 -11.65 14.01
C ALA A 37 -15.76 -11.32 15.14
N GLY A 38 -16.62 -12.27 15.49
CA GLY A 38 -17.71 -12.08 16.46
C GLY A 38 -18.80 -11.13 15.93
N CYS A 39 -18.98 -11.05 14.59
CA CYS A 39 -20.03 -10.26 13.95
C CYS A 39 -20.49 -10.93 12.64
N ASP A 40 -21.74 -10.76 12.26
CA ASP A 40 -22.34 -11.36 11.06
C ASP A 40 -21.90 -10.63 9.79
N LEU A 41 -20.75 -11.04 9.24
CA LEU A 41 -20.17 -10.42 8.04
C LEU A 41 -21.05 -10.65 6.80
N VAL A 42 -21.80 -11.75 6.74
CA VAL A 42 -22.72 -12.01 5.64
C VAL A 42 -23.84 -10.97 5.64
N ARG A 43 -24.51 -10.75 6.76
CA ARG A 43 -25.55 -9.73 6.90
C ARG A 43 -24.98 -8.33 6.65
N PHE A 44 -23.86 -8.00 7.28
CA PHE A 44 -23.27 -6.67 7.13
C PHE A 44 -22.80 -6.38 5.70
N GLY A 45 -22.30 -7.39 4.99
CA GLY A 45 -21.84 -7.25 3.61
C GLY A 45 -22.94 -7.24 2.56
N THR A 46 -24.18 -7.68 2.90
CA THR A 46 -25.26 -7.85 1.92
C THR A 46 -26.48 -6.99 2.16
N THR A 47 -27.01 -6.93 3.38
CA THR A 47 -28.32 -6.32 3.66
C THR A 47 -28.29 -5.16 4.66
N ALA A 48 -27.16 -4.95 5.33
CA ALA A 48 -27.02 -3.86 6.29
C ALA A 48 -27.00 -2.48 5.61
N SER A 49 -27.49 -1.48 6.34
CA SER A 49 -27.52 -0.09 5.90
C SER A 49 -26.11 0.53 5.88
N ALA A 50 -25.99 1.67 5.20
CA ALA A 50 -24.75 2.45 5.18
C ALA A 50 -24.29 2.86 6.59
N ASP A 51 -25.21 3.15 7.50
CA ASP A 51 -24.87 3.57 8.86
C ASP A 51 -24.35 2.41 9.71
N GLU A 52 -24.89 1.19 9.54
CA GLU A 52 -24.40 0.01 10.24
C GLU A 52 -22.98 -0.38 9.81
N ILE A 53 -22.67 -0.32 8.53
CA ILE A 53 -21.33 -0.67 8.00
C ILE A 53 -20.28 0.42 8.17
N LYS A 54 -20.63 1.61 8.69
CA LYS A 54 -19.66 2.65 9.08
C LYS A 54 -19.01 2.39 10.43
N ASP A 55 -19.67 1.61 11.30
CA ASP A 55 -19.09 1.25 12.59
C ASP A 55 -17.73 0.58 12.38
N THR A 56 -16.71 1.12 13.01
CA THR A 56 -15.32 0.64 12.87
C THR A 56 -15.16 -0.81 13.30
N ALA A 57 -15.93 -1.26 14.31
CA ALA A 57 -15.95 -2.65 14.77
C ALA A 57 -16.54 -3.61 13.73
N VAL A 58 -17.32 -3.11 12.78
CA VAL A 58 -17.94 -3.85 11.66
C VAL A 58 -17.14 -3.66 10.38
N ALA A 59 -16.83 -2.43 10.03
CA ALA A 59 -16.18 -2.07 8.76
C ALA A 59 -14.83 -2.79 8.57
N GLN A 60 -14.02 -2.85 9.61
CA GLN A 60 -12.67 -3.41 9.49
C GLN A 60 -12.68 -4.92 9.24
N PRO A 61 -13.38 -5.76 10.04
CA PRO A 61 -13.49 -7.18 9.73
C PRO A 61 -14.12 -7.44 8.36
N LEU A 62 -15.10 -6.63 7.97
CA LEU A 62 -15.81 -6.77 6.70
C LEU A 62 -14.87 -6.55 5.50
N LEU A 63 -13.99 -5.55 5.57
CA LEU A 63 -13.01 -5.24 4.53
C LEU A 63 -11.92 -6.31 4.42
N VAL A 64 -11.37 -6.76 5.55
CA VAL A 64 -10.33 -7.81 5.55
C VAL A 64 -10.90 -9.13 5.03
N ALA A 65 -12.09 -9.52 5.46
CA ALA A 65 -12.75 -10.73 4.96
C ALA A 65 -13.01 -10.66 3.46
N ALA A 66 -13.51 -9.52 2.95
CA ALA A 66 -13.75 -9.32 1.53
C ALA A 66 -12.48 -9.46 0.69
N ALA A 67 -11.37 -8.84 1.14
CA ALA A 67 -10.10 -8.91 0.46
C ALA A 67 -9.53 -10.34 0.44
N ILE A 68 -9.60 -11.07 1.57
CA ILE A 68 -9.13 -12.46 1.68
C ILE A 68 -9.96 -13.39 0.79
N VAL A 69 -11.29 -13.24 0.78
CA VAL A 69 -12.18 -14.03 -0.08
C VAL A 69 -11.88 -13.80 -1.55
N ALA A 70 -11.68 -12.55 -1.97
CA ALA A 70 -11.35 -12.22 -3.35
C ALA A 70 -9.97 -12.73 -3.76
N ALA A 71 -8.97 -12.61 -2.90
CA ALA A 71 -7.64 -13.15 -3.13
C ALA A 71 -7.70 -14.69 -3.32
N SER A 72 -8.45 -15.40 -2.45
CA SER A 72 -8.65 -16.83 -2.59
C SER A 72 -9.37 -17.21 -3.89
N ALA A 73 -10.33 -16.39 -4.34
CA ALA A 73 -11.03 -16.61 -5.60
C ALA A 73 -10.13 -16.38 -6.83
N LEU A 74 -9.13 -15.50 -6.74
CA LEU A 74 -8.12 -15.32 -7.78
C LEU A 74 -7.24 -16.57 -7.94
N SER A 75 -6.88 -17.22 -6.83
CA SER A 75 -6.00 -18.39 -6.80
C SER A 75 -6.71 -19.66 -7.28
N SER A 76 -8.04 -19.77 -7.12
CA SER A 76 -8.81 -21.03 -7.28
C SER A 76 -8.98 -21.52 -8.71
N SER A 77 -8.53 -20.82 -9.76
CA SER A 77 -8.82 -21.17 -11.16
C SER A 77 -7.60 -21.54 -11.99
N SER A 78 -6.48 -21.92 -11.39
CA SER A 78 -5.46 -22.71 -12.10
C SER A 78 -5.91 -24.17 -12.19
N GLY A 79 -7.04 -24.40 -12.90
CA GLY A 79 -7.60 -25.72 -13.16
C GLY A 79 -6.71 -26.54 -14.07
N GLY A 80 -5.75 -27.24 -13.49
CA GLY A 80 -5.12 -28.43 -14.02
C GLY A 80 -5.89 -29.63 -13.49
N SER A 81 -6.62 -30.33 -14.36
CA SER A 81 -7.27 -31.62 -14.10
C SER A 81 -6.21 -32.65 -13.70
N GLY A 82 -6.30 -33.21 -12.49
CA GLY A 82 -5.68 -34.49 -12.17
C GLY A 82 -4.61 -34.46 -11.09
N GLY A 83 -5.04 -34.66 -9.86
CA GLY A 83 -4.17 -34.96 -8.72
C GLY A 83 -5.02 -35.35 -7.53
N SER A 84 -5.32 -36.65 -7.41
CA SER A 84 -6.09 -37.22 -6.30
C SER A 84 -5.31 -37.18 -5.00
N GLY A 85 -5.92 -36.71 -3.94
CA GLY A 85 -5.70 -37.24 -2.61
C GLY A 85 -4.54 -36.60 -1.82
N GLY A 86 -4.82 -35.57 -1.08
CA GLY A 86 -4.06 -35.12 0.07
C GLY A 86 -5.03 -34.68 1.16
N SER A 87 -5.10 -35.47 2.23
CA SER A 87 -6.00 -35.31 3.37
C SER A 87 -5.71 -34.03 4.15
N GLY A 88 -6.77 -33.25 4.41
CA GLY A 88 -7.04 -32.57 5.66
C GLY A 88 -5.91 -31.68 6.25
N GLY A 89 -5.76 -30.47 5.73
CA GLY A 89 -5.11 -29.37 6.43
C GLY A 89 -6.10 -28.20 6.46
N SER A 90 -6.73 -27.99 7.63
CA SER A 90 -7.51 -26.79 7.93
C SER A 90 -6.56 -25.62 8.05
N GLY A 91 -6.52 -24.73 7.09
CA GLY A 91 -5.73 -23.52 7.09
C GLY A 91 -5.32 -23.17 5.66
N GLY A 92 -6.26 -22.66 4.87
CA GLY A 92 -5.93 -22.09 3.58
C GLY A 92 -5.01 -20.88 3.78
N SER A 93 -3.71 -21.06 3.56
CA SER A 93 -2.77 -19.96 3.43
C SER A 93 -3.23 -19.11 2.26
N GLY A 94 -3.51 -17.82 2.50
CA GLY A 94 -3.84 -16.85 1.45
C GLY A 94 -2.71 -16.58 0.45
N GLY A 95 -1.64 -17.38 0.50
CA GLY A 95 -0.38 -17.15 -0.16
C GLY A 95 -0.23 -17.64 -1.60
N ASP A 96 -1.33 -18.07 -2.26
CA ASP A 96 -1.23 -18.62 -3.61
C ASP A 96 -1.65 -17.65 -4.72
N VAL A 97 -1.82 -16.35 -4.42
CA VAL A 97 -2.07 -15.36 -5.47
C VAL A 97 -0.74 -15.05 -6.16
N PRO A 98 -0.59 -15.28 -7.47
CA PRO A 98 0.64 -14.98 -8.19
C PRO A 98 0.84 -13.44 -8.28
N ALA A 99 1.59 -12.88 -7.37
CA ALA A 99 1.95 -11.47 -7.31
C ALA A 99 3.39 -11.33 -6.83
N ASP A 100 4.07 -10.26 -7.27
CA ASP A 100 5.44 -9.95 -6.84
C ASP A 100 5.45 -9.16 -5.53
N ALA A 101 4.38 -8.42 -5.28
CA ALA A 101 4.26 -7.57 -4.11
C ALA A 101 2.81 -7.46 -3.59
N ALA A 102 2.69 -7.09 -2.32
CA ALA A 102 1.43 -6.74 -1.68
C ALA A 102 1.59 -5.46 -0.86
N ALA A 103 0.51 -4.69 -0.76
CA ALA A 103 0.40 -3.53 0.12
C ALA A 103 -1.04 -3.35 0.59
N GLY A 104 -1.23 -2.78 1.77
CA GLY A 104 -2.54 -2.46 2.30
C GLY A 104 -2.63 -1.03 2.80
N HIS A 105 -3.78 -0.40 2.67
CA HIS A 105 -4.02 0.91 3.26
C HIS A 105 -4.66 0.74 4.63
N SER A 106 -3.98 1.14 5.70
CA SER A 106 -4.50 1.02 7.06
C SER A 106 -4.89 -0.43 7.40
N VAL A 107 -6.16 -0.70 7.68
CA VAL A 107 -6.68 -2.04 7.96
C VAL A 107 -6.40 -3.05 6.83
N GLY A 108 -6.29 -2.57 5.60
CA GLY A 108 -5.94 -3.40 4.44
C GLY A 108 -4.56 -4.08 4.55
N GLU A 109 -3.64 -3.57 5.37
CA GLU A 109 -2.35 -4.25 5.60
C GLU A 109 -2.52 -5.66 6.21
N LEU A 110 -3.59 -5.92 6.97
CA LEU A 110 -3.87 -7.27 7.48
C LEU A 110 -4.18 -8.25 6.34
N ALA A 111 -4.96 -7.84 5.34
CA ALA A 111 -5.18 -8.66 4.15
C ALA A 111 -3.91 -8.80 3.30
N ALA A 112 -3.13 -7.73 3.15
CA ALA A 112 -1.84 -7.78 2.46
C ALA A 112 -0.86 -8.74 3.15
N GLY A 113 -0.83 -8.78 4.49
CA GLY A 113 -0.05 -9.72 5.26
C GLY A 113 -0.45 -11.18 5.05
N VAL A 114 -1.75 -11.46 4.89
CA VAL A 114 -2.24 -12.81 4.52
C VAL A 114 -1.79 -13.18 3.10
N ILE A 115 -1.91 -12.26 2.14
CA ILE A 115 -1.48 -12.47 0.76
C ILE A 115 0.03 -12.71 0.67
N ALA A 116 0.81 -11.99 1.46
CA ALA A 116 2.25 -12.17 1.54
C ALA A 116 2.69 -13.39 2.37
N GLY A 117 1.76 -14.17 2.91
CA GLY A 117 2.05 -15.37 3.70
C GLY A 117 2.59 -15.11 5.11
N VAL A 118 2.45 -13.88 5.62
CA VAL A 118 2.96 -13.51 6.95
C VAL A 118 2.11 -14.10 8.06
N LEU A 119 0.78 -14.14 7.91
CA LEU A 119 -0.12 -14.73 8.89
C LEU A 119 -1.27 -15.48 8.22
N THR A 120 -1.96 -16.31 9.01
CA THR A 120 -3.14 -17.03 8.50
C THR A 120 -4.34 -16.10 8.35
N ALA A 121 -5.29 -16.46 7.48
CA ALA A 121 -6.56 -15.76 7.36
C ALA A 121 -7.32 -15.70 8.70
N ASP A 122 -7.29 -16.80 9.46
CA ASP A 122 -7.93 -16.88 10.76
C ASP A 122 -7.34 -15.91 11.78
N ASP A 123 -6.00 -15.80 11.83
CA ASP A 123 -5.33 -14.87 12.75
C ASP A 123 -5.55 -13.42 12.30
N ALA A 124 -5.58 -13.15 11.00
CA ALA A 124 -5.97 -11.84 10.47
C ALA A 124 -7.38 -11.45 10.91
N MET A 125 -8.34 -12.39 10.86
CA MET A 125 -9.71 -12.14 11.30
C MET A 125 -9.82 -11.92 12.82
N ARG A 126 -9.06 -12.66 13.63
CA ARG A 126 -8.99 -12.43 15.10
C ARG A 126 -8.40 -11.06 15.43
N LEU A 127 -7.28 -10.71 14.79
CA LEU A 127 -6.61 -9.42 15.00
C LEU A 127 -7.47 -8.24 14.55
N VAL A 128 -8.10 -8.32 13.38
CA VAL A 128 -8.93 -7.22 12.89
C VAL A 128 -10.17 -7.01 13.74
N ALA A 129 -10.73 -8.07 14.31
CA ALA A 129 -11.86 -7.98 15.23
C ALA A 129 -11.49 -7.22 16.52
N VAL A 130 -10.31 -7.51 17.08
CA VAL A 130 -9.79 -6.77 18.25
C VAL A 130 -9.49 -5.31 17.85
N ARG A 131 -8.80 -5.10 16.72
CA ARG A 131 -8.46 -3.77 16.20
C ARG A 131 -9.70 -2.90 16.02
N GLY A 132 -10.71 -3.40 15.33
CA GLY A 132 -11.94 -2.67 15.07
C GLY A 132 -12.68 -2.27 16.35
N ARG A 133 -12.87 -3.22 17.29
CA ARG A 133 -13.51 -2.94 18.58
C ARG A 133 -12.71 -1.97 19.44
N ALA A 134 -11.39 -2.13 19.53
CA ALA A 134 -10.55 -1.27 20.34
C ALA A 134 -10.50 0.15 19.80
N MET A 135 -10.43 0.33 18.48
CA MET A 135 -10.49 1.66 17.83
C MET A 135 -11.88 2.30 17.97
N ALA A 136 -12.96 1.54 17.87
CA ALA A 136 -14.31 2.04 18.14
C ALA A 136 -14.46 2.51 19.60
N ALA A 137 -13.97 1.72 20.56
CA ALA A 137 -13.97 2.11 21.97
C ALA A 137 -13.12 3.36 22.25
N ALA A 138 -11.93 3.47 21.64
CA ALA A 138 -11.08 4.66 21.75
C ALA A 138 -11.78 5.90 21.18
N SER A 139 -12.47 5.78 20.05
CA SER A 139 -13.24 6.88 19.45
C SER A 139 -14.39 7.40 20.33
N ALA A 140 -14.92 6.57 21.20
CA ALA A 140 -16.01 6.93 22.09
C ALA A 140 -15.54 7.72 23.34
N THR A 141 -14.24 7.81 23.59
CA THR A 141 -13.70 8.48 24.79
C THR A 141 -13.68 10.01 24.69
N GLU A 142 -13.54 10.52 23.46
CA GLU A 142 -13.47 11.97 23.22
C GLU A 142 -14.08 12.29 21.84
N PRO A 143 -14.81 13.40 21.70
CA PRO A 143 -15.32 13.86 20.41
C PRO A 143 -14.18 14.25 19.46
N THR A 144 -13.87 13.37 18.53
CA THR A 144 -12.82 13.55 17.53
C THR A 144 -13.34 13.24 16.12
N GLY A 145 -12.59 13.61 15.09
CA GLY A 145 -12.99 13.38 13.71
C GLY A 145 -11.84 13.51 12.74
N MET A 146 -12.18 13.45 11.46
CA MET A 146 -11.23 13.55 10.36
C MET A 146 -11.78 14.43 9.24
N THR A 147 -10.90 15.15 8.57
CA THR A 147 -11.22 16.00 7.41
C THR A 147 -10.24 15.75 6.28
N ALA A 148 -10.74 15.40 5.10
CA ALA A 148 -9.91 15.32 3.91
C ALA A 148 -9.58 16.73 3.40
N VAL A 149 -8.30 16.95 3.11
CA VAL A 149 -7.71 18.16 2.51
C VAL A 149 -7.39 17.84 1.07
N LEU A 150 -8.08 18.48 0.14
CA LEU A 150 -7.99 18.22 -1.29
C LEU A 150 -7.38 19.42 -2.01
N GLY A 151 -6.22 19.25 -2.64
CA GLY A 151 -5.44 20.31 -3.27
C GLY A 151 -4.54 21.05 -2.28
N GLY A 152 -4.04 22.21 -2.70
CA GLY A 152 -3.05 22.99 -1.96
C GLY A 152 -1.62 22.44 -2.13
N ASP A 153 -0.65 23.26 -1.77
CA ASP A 153 0.75 22.85 -1.66
C ASP A 153 0.93 21.92 -0.45
N GLN A 154 1.60 20.80 -0.64
CA GLN A 154 1.69 19.75 0.39
C GLN A 154 2.38 20.22 1.66
N GLU A 155 3.47 20.99 1.55
CA GLU A 155 4.22 21.49 2.70
C GLU A 155 3.38 22.51 3.48
N ALA A 156 2.72 23.43 2.77
CA ALA A 156 1.82 24.41 3.37
C ALA A 156 0.61 23.75 4.04
N VAL A 157 0.05 22.69 3.44
CA VAL A 157 -1.04 21.90 4.04
C VAL A 157 -0.57 21.24 5.34
N LEU A 158 0.56 20.55 5.34
CA LEU A 158 1.12 19.90 6.53
C LEU A 158 1.44 20.91 7.64
N ALA A 159 2.03 22.06 7.30
CA ALA A 159 2.30 23.13 8.25
C ALA A 159 1.01 23.70 8.87
N THR A 160 -0.04 23.85 8.06
CA THR A 160 -1.34 24.35 8.56
C THR A 160 -2.02 23.32 9.47
N ILE A 161 -2.00 22.03 9.11
CA ILE A 161 -2.49 20.94 9.97
C ILE A 161 -1.78 20.98 11.34
N ALA A 162 -0.45 21.07 11.34
CA ALA A 162 0.35 21.12 12.57
C ALA A 162 0.05 22.37 13.40
N ARG A 163 -0.13 23.55 12.77
CA ARG A 163 -0.46 24.83 13.44
C ARG A 163 -1.78 24.75 14.20
N HIS A 164 -2.75 23.99 13.71
CA HIS A 164 -4.04 23.75 14.37
C HIS A 164 -4.04 22.56 15.36
N GLY A 165 -2.88 22.00 15.71
CA GLY A 165 -2.77 20.86 16.63
C GLY A 165 -3.25 19.53 16.07
N LEU A 166 -3.64 19.50 14.79
CA LEU A 166 -4.10 18.31 14.10
C LEU A 166 -2.94 17.39 13.68
N THR A 167 -3.25 16.14 13.44
CA THR A 167 -2.32 15.14 12.91
C THR A 167 -2.64 14.86 11.44
N PRO A 168 -1.65 14.80 10.51
CA PRO A 168 -1.86 14.31 9.16
C PRO A 168 -1.99 12.78 9.19
N ALA A 169 -3.19 12.31 9.55
CA ALA A 169 -3.48 10.90 9.82
C ALA A 169 -3.27 9.99 8.60
N ASN A 170 -3.57 10.48 7.39
CA ASN A 170 -3.26 9.80 6.14
C ASN A 170 -2.66 10.79 5.15
N VAL A 171 -1.47 10.49 4.65
CA VAL A 171 -0.89 11.16 3.49
C VAL A 171 -1.06 10.21 2.31
N ASN A 172 -2.14 10.42 1.54
CA ASN A 172 -2.51 9.48 0.49
C ASN A 172 -1.76 9.74 -0.81
N ALA A 173 -1.62 11.01 -1.19
CA ALA A 173 -0.89 11.46 -2.38
C ALA A 173 -0.68 12.97 -2.30
N ALA A 174 0.11 13.54 -3.22
CA ALA A 174 0.17 14.98 -3.43
C ALA A 174 -1.25 15.53 -3.67
N GLY A 175 -1.67 16.50 -2.86
CA GLY A 175 -3.00 17.08 -2.90
C GLY A 175 -4.12 16.21 -2.32
N GLN A 176 -3.81 15.17 -1.53
CA GLN A 176 -4.81 14.40 -0.79
C GLN A 176 -4.27 13.92 0.56
N ILE A 177 -4.53 14.72 1.59
CA ILE A 177 -4.13 14.47 2.98
C ILE A 177 -5.39 14.43 3.84
N VAL A 178 -5.39 13.62 4.90
CA VAL A 178 -6.47 13.57 5.88
C VAL A 178 -5.94 14.11 7.21
N ALA A 179 -6.48 15.22 7.65
CA ALA A 179 -6.23 15.81 8.97
C ALA A 179 -7.18 15.19 10.00
N ALA A 180 -6.67 14.89 11.19
CA ALA A 180 -7.45 14.31 12.27
C ALA A 180 -7.09 14.91 13.63
N GLY A 181 -8.09 15.03 14.51
CA GLY A 181 -7.96 15.58 15.85
C GLY A 181 -9.31 15.75 16.52
N THR A 182 -9.39 16.62 17.53
CA THR A 182 -10.64 16.97 18.19
C THR A 182 -11.56 17.75 17.25
N LEU A 183 -12.88 17.70 17.49
CA LEU A 183 -13.83 18.47 16.70
C LEU A 183 -13.55 19.99 16.79
N ALA A 184 -13.11 20.49 17.95
CA ALA A 184 -12.75 21.90 18.13
C ALA A 184 -11.53 22.31 17.27
N GLU A 185 -10.49 21.45 17.20
CA GLU A 185 -9.32 21.67 16.33
C GLU A 185 -9.73 21.66 14.85
N LEU A 186 -10.62 20.74 14.46
CA LEU A 186 -11.15 20.65 13.09
C LEU A 186 -12.02 21.84 12.71
N ASP A 187 -12.83 22.37 13.64
CA ASP A 187 -13.62 23.59 13.40
C ASP A 187 -12.71 24.83 13.24
N ALA A 188 -11.66 24.96 14.05
CA ALA A 188 -10.66 26.01 13.92
C ALA A 188 -9.91 25.91 12.58
N PHE A 189 -9.55 24.69 12.17
CA PHE A 189 -8.91 24.42 10.87
C PHE A 189 -9.83 24.72 9.68
N ALA A 190 -11.14 24.47 9.82
CA ALA A 190 -12.12 24.79 8.79
C ALA A 190 -12.33 26.31 8.63
N ALA A 191 -12.11 27.09 9.69
CA ALA A 191 -12.17 28.55 9.67
C ALA A 191 -10.91 29.22 9.07
N ASP A 192 -9.75 28.51 9.07
CA ASP A 192 -8.47 28.97 8.52
C ASP A 192 -7.83 27.87 7.65
N PRO A 193 -8.44 27.53 6.49
CA PRO A 193 -8.01 26.42 5.66
C PRO A 193 -6.70 26.73 4.90
N PRO A 194 -5.91 25.70 4.54
CA PRO A 194 -4.73 25.89 3.70
C PRO A 194 -5.09 26.52 2.35
N ALA A 195 -4.24 27.44 1.89
CA ALA A 195 -4.46 28.12 0.61
C ALA A 195 -4.55 27.10 -0.56
N GLY A 196 -5.55 27.28 -1.42
CA GLY A 196 -5.78 26.42 -2.58
C GLY A 196 -6.31 25.02 -2.26
N ALA A 197 -6.58 24.71 -0.99
CA ALA A 197 -7.17 23.44 -0.60
C ALA A 197 -8.68 23.53 -0.37
N ARG A 198 -9.37 22.40 -0.54
CA ARG A 198 -10.78 22.22 -0.17
C ARG A 198 -10.88 21.20 0.95
N LEU A 199 -11.64 21.52 1.98
CA LEU A 199 -11.88 20.66 3.13
C LEU A 199 -13.17 19.84 2.93
N ARG A 200 -13.11 18.56 3.27
CA ARG A 200 -14.25 17.63 3.26
C ARG A 200 -14.27 16.85 4.56
N PRO A 201 -15.18 17.13 5.50
CA PRO A 201 -15.37 16.30 6.69
C PRO A 201 -15.67 14.85 6.29
N LEU A 202 -15.02 13.92 6.96
CA LEU A 202 -15.25 12.49 6.74
C LEU A 202 -16.30 11.97 7.72
N GLN A 203 -17.12 11.03 7.24
CA GLN A 203 -18.17 10.38 8.03
C GLN A 203 -17.57 9.22 8.85
N VAL A 204 -16.65 9.53 9.78
CA VAL A 204 -15.98 8.59 10.68
C VAL A 204 -16.12 9.06 12.12
N ALA A 205 -16.13 8.11 13.06
CA ALA A 205 -16.45 8.37 14.46
C ALA A 205 -15.24 8.83 15.30
N GLY A 206 -14.03 8.89 14.73
CA GLY A 206 -12.84 9.19 15.54
C GLY A 206 -11.64 9.66 14.72
N ALA A 207 -10.65 10.21 15.41
CA ALA A 207 -9.35 10.61 14.86
C ALA A 207 -8.42 9.41 14.76
N PHE A 208 -8.66 8.54 13.77
CA PHE A 208 -7.84 7.37 13.52
C PHE A 208 -6.40 7.77 13.16
N HIS A 209 -5.44 6.89 13.42
CA HIS A 209 -4.02 7.10 13.11
C HIS A 209 -3.41 8.32 13.82
N THR A 210 -3.89 8.63 15.02
CA THR A 210 -3.41 9.72 15.89
C THR A 210 -3.24 9.24 17.33
N ARG A 211 -2.68 10.12 18.17
CA ARG A 211 -2.59 9.89 19.62
C ARG A 211 -3.90 9.49 20.30
N HIS A 212 -5.05 9.89 19.76
CA HIS A 212 -6.37 9.55 20.30
C HIS A 212 -6.69 8.05 20.22
N MET A 213 -5.96 7.31 19.36
CA MET A 213 -6.07 5.85 19.25
C MET A 213 -5.09 5.08 20.17
N ALA A 214 -4.27 5.77 20.95
CA ALA A 214 -3.31 5.11 21.87
C ALA A 214 -3.94 4.04 22.79
N PRO A 215 -5.18 4.21 23.30
CA PRO A 215 -5.83 3.16 24.09
C PRO A 215 -6.03 1.85 23.33
N ALA A 216 -6.24 1.90 22.01
CA ALA A 216 -6.43 0.71 21.18
C ALA A 216 -5.12 -0.08 20.94
N VAL A 217 -3.96 0.57 21.03
CA VAL A 217 -2.65 -0.05 20.80
C VAL A 217 -2.36 -1.17 21.80
N ALA A 218 -2.71 -0.96 23.09
CA ALA A 218 -2.50 -1.97 24.13
C ALA A 218 -3.30 -3.24 23.86
N ALA A 219 -4.59 -3.11 23.58
CA ALA A 219 -5.47 -4.24 23.29
C ALA A 219 -5.00 -5.04 22.06
N LEU A 220 -4.56 -4.32 21.00
CA LEU A 220 -4.05 -4.99 19.80
C LEU A 220 -2.69 -5.66 20.05
N ARG A 221 -1.82 -5.04 20.84
CA ARG A 221 -0.54 -5.65 21.24
C ARG A 221 -0.72 -6.95 22.02
N ASP A 222 -1.65 -6.95 22.96
CA ASP A 222 -1.97 -8.13 23.74
C ASP A 222 -2.52 -9.26 22.84
N ALA A 223 -3.41 -8.93 21.89
CA ALA A 223 -3.92 -9.91 20.96
C ALA A 223 -2.87 -10.40 19.94
N ALA A 224 -1.89 -9.58 19.60
CA ALA A 224 -0.79 -9.92 18.69
C ALA A 224 0.31 -10.80 19.35
N ALA A 225 0.38 -10.85 20.69
CA ALA A 225 1.45 -11.54 21.40
C ALA A 225 1.52 -13.04 21.11
N ASP A 226 0.38 -13.69 20.88
CA ASP A 226 0.26 -15.12 20.63
C ASP A 226 0.09 -15.47 19.13
N VAL A 227 0.17 -14.47 18.23
CA VAL A 227 0.02 -14.70 16.79
C VAL A 227 1.34 -15.19 16.21
N ALA A 228 1.30 -16.36 15.57
CA ALA A 228 2.43 -16.88 14.82
C ALA A 228 2.54 -16.17 13.46
N VAL A 229 3.71 -15.61 13.18
CA VAL A 229 4.00 -14.94 11.90
C VAL A 229 5.22 -15.57 11.23
N ALA A 230 5.16 -15.63 9.90
CA ALA A 230 6.29 -15.98 9.02
C ALA A 230 6.86 -14.73 8.36
N ASP A 231 8.05 -14.83 7.81
CA ASP A 231 8.60 -13.77 6.98
C ASP A 231 7.84 -13.70 5.64
N PRO A 232 7.67 -12.50 5.05
CA PRO A 232 6.93 -12.35 3.80
C PRO A 232 7.51 -13.18 2.66
N ALA A 233 6.67 -13.93 1.96
CA ALA A 233 7.05 -14.73 0.80
C ALA A 233 7.20 -13.88 -0.49
N ILE A 234 6.57 -12.70 -0.52
CA ILE A 234 6.64 -11.70 -1.59
C ILE A 234 6.94 -10.34 -0.99
N THR A 235 7.31 -9.36 -1.81
CA THR A 235 7.55 -7.99 -1.30
C THR A 235 6.31 -7.44 -0.62
N LEU A 236 6.38 -7.12 0.68
CA LEU A 236 5.29 -6.56 1.46
C LEU A 236 5.64 -5.14 1.87
N LEU A 237 4.89 -4.16 1.36
CA LEU A 237 5.09 -2.74 1.71
C LEU A 237 4.29 -2.38 2.95
N SER A 238 4.90 -1.62 3.85
CA SER A 238 4.21 -1.05 5.01
C SER A 238 3.83 0.41 4.78
N ASP A 239 2.62 0.78 5.16
CA ASP A 239 2.13 2.16 5.09
C ASP A 239 2.66 3.07 6.21
N ALA A 240 3.50 2.56 7.09
CA ALA A 240 4.20 3.37 8.09
C ALA A 240 5.23 4.32 7.45
N ASP A 241 5.98 3.83 6.46
CA ASP A 241 7.08 4.55 5.80
C ASP A 241 7.25 4.21 4.30
N GLY A 242 6.39 3.36 3.76
CA GLY A 242 6.45 2.87 2.38
C GLY A 242 7.53 1.83 2.13
N ALA A 243 8.33 1.44 3.13
CA ALA A 243 9.39 0.47 2.96
C ALA A 243 8.87 -0.97 2.86
N ALA A 244 9.63 -1.82 2.18
CA ALA A 244 9.40 -3.26 2.22
C ALA A 244 9.80 -3.83 3.57
N VAL A 245 8.93 -4.65 4.17
CA VAL A 245 9.18 -5.33 5.44
C VAL A 245 9.88 -6.65 5.17
N THR A 246 10.89 -6.98 5.94
CA THR A 246 11.71 -8.17 5.73
C THR A 246 11.38 -9.33 6.67
N THR A 247 10.75 -9.05 7.82
CA THR A 247 10.36 -10.08 8.78
C THR A 247 8.92 -9.94 9.23
N GLY A 248 8.25 -11.07 9.47
CA GLY A 248 6.88 -11.08 9.98
C GLY A 248 6.76 -10.42 11.35
N LYS A 249 7.79 -10.53 12.19
CA LYS A 249 7.82 -9.88 13.50
C LYS A 249 7.80 -8.35 13.38
N GLU A 250 8.66 -7.79 12.51
CA GLU A 250 8.70 -6.35 12.25
C GLU A 250 7.34 -5.89 11.70
N TRP A 251 6.76 -6.63 10.75
CA TRP A 251 5.46 -6.32 10.20
C TRP A 251 4.37 -6.27 11.30
N LEU A 252 4.34 -7.25 12.20
CA LEU A 252 3.34 -7.30 13.27
C LEU A 252 3.50 -6.13 14.27
N GLU A 253 4.74 -5.75 14.59
CA GLU A 253 5.04 -4.58 15.41
C GLU A 253 4.54 -3.29 14.74
N ARG A 254 4.72 -3.16 13.41
CA ARG A 254 4.24 -2.02 12.61
C ARG A 254 2.71 -1.96 12.57
N ILE A 255 2.01 -3.10 12.39
CA ILE A 255 0.54 -3.19 12.43
C ILE A 255 -0.02 -2.72 13.78
N VAL A 256 0.61 -3.10 14.89
CA VAL A 256 0.20 -2.66 16.23
C VAL A 256 0.41 -1.15 16.40
N ALA A 257 1.54 -0.62 15.94
CA ALA A 257 1.86 0.80 16.06
C ALA A 257 1.00 1.68 15.13
N GLN A 258 0.63 1.18 13.95
CA GLN A 258 -0.14 1.87 12.90
C GLN A 258 -1.45 2.47 13.41
N VAL A 259 -2.09 1.84 14.39
CA VAL A 259 -3.38 2.30 14.95
C VAL A 259 -3.30 3.74 15.44
N ALA A 260 -2.15 4.15 16.00
CA ALA A 260 -1.91 5.47 16.56
C ALA A 260 -0.84 6.28 15.77
N ALA A 261 -0.45 5.81 14.59
CA ALA A 261 0.56 6.42 13.73
C ALA A 261 0.01 6.73 12.34
N PRO A 262 0.50 7.78 11.67
CA PRO A 262 0.06 8.17 10.33
C PRO A 262 0.26 7.08 9.28
N VAL A 263 -0.68 7.00 8.35
CA VAL A 263 -0.59 6.18 7.13
C VAL A 263 0.12 6.99 6.03
N ARG A 264 1.22 6.45 5.50
CA ARG A 264 2.06 7.06 4.47
C ARG A 264 1.89 6.34 3.13
N TRP A 265 0.65 6.33 2.62
CA TRP A 265 0.36 5.70 1.33
C TRP A 265 1.10 6.36 0.16
N ASP A 266 1.39 7.65 0.27
CA ASP A 266 2.25 8.39 -0.67
C ASP A 266 3.64 7.76 -0.81
N LEU A 267 4.22 7.26 0.28
CA LEU A 267 5.51 6.58 0.27
C LEU A 267 5.40 5.17 -0.31
N CYS A 268 4.32 4.43 -0.01
CA CYS A 268 4.06 3.15 -0.66
C CYS A 268 4.02 3.28 -2.19
N MET A 269 3.28 4.28 -2.71
CA MET A 269 3.22 4.52 -4.16
C MET A 269 4.57 4.94 -4.75
N ARG A 270 5.39 5.69 -4.01
CA ARG A 270 6.75 6.00 -4.44
C ARG A 270 7.59 4.73 -4.55
N THR A 271 7.57 3.89 -3.52
CA THR A 271 8.28 2.60 -3.54
C THR A 271 7.79 1.69 -4.68
N MET A 272 6.46 1.67 -4.96
CA MET A 272 5.93 0.95 -6.13
C MET A 272 6.54 1.45 -7.44
N ALA A 273 6.70 2.77 -7.60
CA ALA A 273 7.36 3.34 -8.78
C ALA A 273 8.84 2.94 -8.83
N ASP A 274 9.56 3.05 -7.72
CA ASP A 274 11.00 2.71 -7.61
C ASP A 274 11.27 1.22 -7.87
N LEU A 275 10.34 0.34 -7.50
CA LEU A 275 10.37 -1.10 -7.78
C LEU A 275 9.97 -1.45 -9.21
N GLY A 276 9.53 -0.49 -10.02
CA GLY A 276 9.09 -0.72 -11.39
C GLY A 276 7.79 -1.52 -11.49
N VAL A 277 6.82 -1.25 -10.61
CA VAL A 277 5.48 -1.86 -10.71
C VAL A 277 4.85 -1.50 -12.05
N THR A 278 4.41 -2.50 -12.81
CA THR A 278 3.77 -2.35 -14.13
C THR A 278 2.27 -2.65 -14.10
N ALA A 279 1.81 -3.39 -13.08
CA ALA A 279 0.41 -3.72 -12.89
C ALA A 279 0.00 -3.63 -11.41
N LEU A 280 -1.18 -3.10 -11.13
CA LEU A 280 -1.78 -2.98 -9.81
C LEU A 280 -3.21 -3.52 -9.83
N ILE A 281 -3.49 -4.47 -8.94
CA ILE A 281 -4.84 -5.00 -8.71
C ILE A 281 -5.30 -4.55 -7.32
N GLU A 282 -6.44 -3.89 -7.24
CA GLU A 282 -7.08 -3.53 -5.96
C GLU A 282 -8.21 -4.50 -5.63
N LEU A 283 -8.13 -5.10 -4.44
CA LEU A 283 -9.12 -6.04 -3.91
C LEU A 283 -10.40 -5.32 -3.44
N PRO A 284 -11.54 -6.04 -3.33
CA PRO A 284 -12.80 -5.44 -2.92
C PRO A 284 -12.74 -4.67 -1.58
N PRO A 285 -13.57 -3.61 -1.49
CA PRO A 285 -14.56 -3.10 -2.43
C PRO A 285 -14.01 -2.22 -3.54
N ALA A 286 -12.72 -2.01 -3.59
CA ALA A 286 -11.91 -1.41 -4.65
C ALA A 286 -12.38 -0.05 -5.24
N GLY A 287 -11.45 0.65 -5.88
CA GLY A 287 -11.69 1.93 -6.56
C GLY A 287 -11.02 3.12 -5.87
N THR A 288 -10.66 3.00 -4.60
CA THR A 288 -9.97 4.07 -3.85
C THR A 288 -8.48 4.12 -4.18
N LEU A 289 -7.78 2.99 -4.05
CA LEU A 289 -6.33 2.93 -4.27
C LEU A 289 -5.98 3.02 -5.76
N THR A 290 -6.75 2.38 -6.63
CA THR A 290 -6.63 2.57 -8.09
C THR A 290 -6.88 4.02 -8.48
N GLY A 291 -7.82 4.72 -7.83
CA GLY A 291 -8.04 6.16 -8.03
C GLY A 291 -6.84 7.02 -7.64
N LEU A 292 -6.10 6.66 -6.58
CA LEU A 292 -4.85 7.32 -6.16
C LEU A 292 -3.71 6.97 -7.12
N ALA A 293 -3.56 5.68 -7.44
CA ALA A 293 -2.49 5.16 -8.28
C ALA A 293 -2.56 5.73 -9.71
N ARG A 294 -3.75 5.98 -10.25
CA ARG A 294 -3.92 6.56 -11.60
C ARG A 294 -3.16 7.88 -11.80
N ARG A 295 -3.02 8.66 -10.73
CA ARG A 295 -2.30 9.94 -10.76
C ARG A 295 -0.83 9.79 -10.36
N ALA A 296 -0.55 8.90 -9.40
CA ALA A 296 0.78 8.75 -8.84
C ALA A 296 1.69 7.81 -9.63
N LEU A 297 1.09 6.85 -10.36
CA LEU A 297 1.79 5.79 -11.11
C LEU A 297 1.32 5.80 -12.58
N PRO A 298 1.67 6.83 -13.36
CA PRO A 298 1.29 6.90 -14.77
C PRO A 298 1.91 5.72 -15.55
N GLY A 299 1.13 5.12 -16.45
CA GLY A 299 1.57 3.97 -17.25
C GLY A 299 1.41 2.59 -16.58
N VAL A 300 1.12 2.53 -15.28
CA VAL A 300 0.82 1.26 -14.60
C VAL A 300 -0.58 0.79 -14.97
N ALA A 301 -0.72 -0.46 -15.42
CA ALA A 301 -2.00 -1.09 -15.66
C ALA A 301 -2.76 -1.26 -14.33
N GLN A 302 -4.03 -0.88 -14.29
CA GLN A 302 -4.78 -0.87 -13.03
C GLN A 302 -6.11 -1.58 -13.17
N LEU A 303 -6.40 -2.46 -12.22
CA LEU A 303 -7.67 -3.17 -12.15
C LEU A 303 -8.26 -3.09 -10.74
N ALA A 304 -9.50 -2.61 -10.63
CA ALA A 304 -10.27 -2.60 -9.40
C ALA A 304 -11.25 -3.78 -9.41
N ILE A 305 -11.09 -4.74 -8.52
CA ILE A 305 -12.02 -5.88 -8.39
C ILE A 305 -13.14 -5.48 -7.42
N LYS A 306 -14.27 -5.07 -7.97
CA LYS A 306 -15.46 -4.71 -7.17
C LYS A 306 -16.43 -5.88 -7.00
N THR A 307 -16.57 -6.68 -8.05
CA THR A 307 -17.47 -7.84 -8.09
C THR A 307 -16.72 -9.04 -8.70
N PRO A 308 -17.22 -10.26 -8.57
CA PRO A 308 -16.64 -11.44 -9.20
C PRO A 308 -16.47 -11.35 -10.71
N GLU A 309 -17.22 -10.53 -11.39
CA GLU A 309 -17.13 -10.34 -12.85
C GLU A 309 -15.75 -9.82 -13.30
N GLN A 310 -15.00 -9.13 -12.41
CA GLN A 310 -13.65 -8.67 -12.72
C GLN A 310 -12.56 -9.75 -12.47
N LEU A 311 -12.90 -10.91 -11.93
CA LEU A 311 -11.90 -11.95 -11.63
C LEU A 311 -11.19 -12.47 -12.89
N ASP A 312 -11.93 -12.66 -14.00
CA ASP A 312 -11.32 -13.15 -15.24
C ASP A 312 -10.34 -12.11 -15.82
N ALA A 313 -10.73 -10.84 -15.84
CA ALA A 313 -9.82 -9.76 -16.24
C ALA A 313 -8.59 -9.65 -15.31
N ALA A 314 -8.75 -9.92 -14.01
CA ALA A 314 -7.62 -9.95 -13.08
C ALA A 314 -6.68 -11.12 -13.36
N ARG A 315 -7.23 -12.30 -13.68
CA ARG A 315 -6.45 -13.48 -14.07
C ARG A 315 -5.72 -13.27 -15.40
N GLU A 316 -6.38 -12.63 -16.36
CA GLU A 316 -5.73 -12.25 -17.64
C GLU A 316 -4.58 -11.29 -17.41
N LEU A 317 -4.75 -10.28 -16.55
CA LEU A 317 -3.68 -9.35 -16.19
C LEU A 317 -2.50 -10.06 -15.50
N ILE A 318 -2.79 -10.96 -14.55
CA ILE A 318 -1.79 -11.80 -13.89
C ILE A 318 -1.08 -12.70 -14.91
N ALA A 319 -1.84 -13.39 -15.75
CA ALA A 319 -1.29 -14.31 -16.76
C ALA A 319 -0.43 -13.56 -17.79
N GLY A 320 -0.87 -12.39 -18.23
CA GLY A 320 -0.09 -11.52 -19.12
C GLY A 320 1.24 -11.09 -18.48
N HIS A 321 1.20 -10.73 -17.20
CA HIS A 321 2.41 -10.38 -16.45
C HIS A 321 3.37 -11.57 -16.30
N LEU A 322 2.86 -12.77 -16.05
CA LEU A 322 3.67 -14.00 -15.94
C LEU A 322 4.15 -14.53 -17.30
N ALA A 323 3.43 -14.24 -18.38
CA ALA A 323 3.77 -14.68 -19.73
C ALA A 323 4.78 -13.77 -20.44
N GLU A 324 4.94 -12.53 -20.00
CA GLU A 324 6.06 -11.71 -20.43
C GLU A 324 7.33 -12.37 -19.89
N PRO A 325 8.19 -13.01 -20.74
CA PRO A 325 9.44 -13.54 -20.26
C PRO A 325 10.20 -12.36 -19.67
N ASP A 326 10.60 -12.50 -18.42
CA ASP A 326 11.40 -11.57 -17.64
C ASP A 326 12.16 -10.53 -18.48
N ALA A 327 11.51 -9.44 -18.86
CA ALA A 327 12.24 -8.22 -19.17
C ALA A 327 12.92 -7.71 -17.87
N HIS A 328 12.52 -8.29 -16.70
CA HIS A 328 13.11 -8.01 -15.40
C HIS A 328 13.24 -9.34 -14.62
N GLY A 329 14.26 -10.15 -14.98
CA GLY A 329 14.54 -11.44 -14.37
C GLY A 329 14.65 -11.36 -12.85
N HIS A 330 13.94 -12.24 -12.17
CA HIS A 330 14.14 -12.50 -10.75
C HIS A 330 15.62 -12.83 -10.50
N GLY A 331 16.33 -11.93 -9.84
CA GLY A 331 17.68 -12.16 -9.36
C GLY A 331 18.81 -11.44 -10.08
N HIS A 332 18.55 -10.68 -11.12
CA HIS A 332 19.54 -9.71 -11.59
C HIS A 332 19.01 -8.29 -11.34
N LEU A 333 19.70 -7.56 -10.47
CA LEU A 333 19.73 -6.11 -10.56
C LEU A 333 19.87 -5.79 -12.06
N PRO A 334 19.10 -4.79 -12.62
CA PRO A 334 19.26 -4.43 -14.01
C PRO A 334 20.75 -4.34 -14.29
N GLU A 335 21.23 -4.96 -15.38
CA GLU A 335 22.66 -4.96 -15.75
C GLU A 335 23.18 -3.53 -15.92
N TRP A 336 22.28 -2.54 -15.94
CA TRP A 336 22.58 -1.12 -15.98
C TRP A 336 22.38 -0.42 -14.63
N ARG A 337 23.14 0.64 -14.41
CA ARG A 337 23.02 1.55 -13.24
C ARG A 337 23.01 2.99 -13.72
N LEU A 338 22.49 3.87 -12.86
CA LEU A 338 22.54 5.31 -13.09
C LEU A 338 23.76 5.92 -12.38
N ILE A 339 24.53 6.67 -13.12
CA ILE A 339 25.52 7.59 -12.56
C ILE A 339 24.81 8.93 -12.39
N VAL A 340 24.86 9.46 -11.17
CA VAL A 340 24.16 10.69 -10.81
C VAL A 340 25.12 11.86 -10.58
N ALA A 341 24.61 13.08 -10.69
CA ALA A 341 25.37 14.30 -10.44
C ALA A 341 25.86 14.37 -8.98
N PRO A 342 27.16 14.52 -8.74
CA PRO A 342 27.72 14.64 -7.39
C PRO A 342 27.42 16.00 -6.73
N ALA A 343 27.09 17.01 -7.53
CA ALA A 343 26.74 18.35 -7.08
C ALA A 343 25.77 19.02 -8.06
N SER A 344 25.08 20.08 -7.63
CA SER A 344 24.33 20.94 -8.54
C SER A 344 25.27 21.90 -9.26
N GLY A 345 25.17 21.96 -10.60
CA GLY A 345 26.06 22.79 -11.42
C GLY A 345 25.81 22.60 -12.91
N THR A 346 26.87 22.78 -13.72
CA THR A 346 26.82 22.54 -15.17
C THR A 346 27.57 21.26 -15.47
N PHE A 347 26.96 20.33 -16.18
CA PHE A 347 27.60 19.08 -16.60
C PHE A 347 28.58 19.35 -17.78
N ARG A 348 29.74 18.70 -17.75
CA ARG A 348 30.73 18.64 -18.83
C ARG A 348 31.02 17.18 -19.12
N SER A 349 30.79 16.75 -20.35
CA SER A 349 31.06 15.37 -20.78
C SER A 349 32.57 15.07 -20.75
N GLY A 350 32.92 13.87 -20.28
CA GLY A 350 34.28 13.37 -20.26
C GLY A 350 34.72 12.77 -21.60
N ALA A 351 36.02 12.53 -21.74
CA ALA A 351 36.61 12.07 -22.97
C ALA A 351 36.74 10.53 -23.07
N ASP A 352 36.54 9.78 -21.98
CA ASP A 352 36.73 8.33 -21.95
C ASP A 352 35.79 7.60 -20.97
N GLN A 353 35.82 6.25 -21.01
CA GLN A 353 34.93 5.38 -20.21
C GLN A 353 35.30 5.36 -18.71
N GLN A 354 36.43 5.88 -18.28
CA GLN A 354 36.84 5.98 -16.88
C GLN A 354 36.50 7.37 -16.28
N HIS A 355 36.49 8.42 -17.12
CA HIS A 355 36.12 9.77 -16.76
C HIS A 355 34.86 10.18 -17.54
N LEU A 356 33.69 9.84 -16.99
CA LEU A 356 32.42 10.07 -17.63
C LEU A 356 32.03 11.54 -17.76
N GLY A 357 32.66 12.40 -16.98
CA GLY A 357 32.44 13.85 -17.03
C GLY A 357 32.77 14.56 -15.73
N THR A 358 32.40 15.82 -15.67
CA THR A 358 32.58 16.70 -14.51
C THR A 358 31.35 17.57 -14.32
N VAL A 359 30.93 17.78 -13.09
CA VAL A 359 29.93 18.83 -12.77
C VAL A 359 30.66 20.03 -12.21
N VAL A 360 30.58 21.17 -12.91
CA VAL A 360 31.20 22.43 -12.50
C VAL A 360 30.22 23.22 -11.64
N ALA A 361 30.53 23.37 -10.36
CA ALA A 361 29.71 24.06 -9.37
C ALA A 361 30.50 25.16 -8.67
N ARG A 362 30.07 26.41 -8.78
CA ARG A 362 30.68 27.56 -8.11
C ARG A 362 32.23 27.67 -8.33
N GLY A 363 32.72 27.25 -9.51
CA GLY A 363 34.14 27.25 -9.84
C GLY A 363 34.97 26.06 -9.32
N ALA A 364 34.28 25.06 -8.69
CA ALA A 364 34.90 23.78 -8.34
C ALA A 364 34.43 22.70 -9.32
N GLU A 365 35.31 21.76 -9.62
CA GLU A 365 35.04 20.59 -10.48
C GLU A 365 34.78 19.38 -9.64
N HIS A 366 33.63 18.72 -9.90
CA HIS A 366 33.22 17.50 -9.24
C HIS A 366 33.21 16.35 -10.27
N PRO A 367 34.18 15.41 -10.21
CA PRO A 367 34.29 14.36 -11.19
C PRO A 367 33.09 13.41 -11.15
N VAL A 368 32.63 13.01 -12.34
CA VAL A 368 31.63 11.99 -12.57
C VAL A 368 32.35 10.76 -13.09
N ALA A 369 32.44 9.73 -12.24
CA ALA A 369 33.12 8.49 -12.56
C ALA A 369 32.29 7.28 -12.16
N ALA A 370 32.46 6.17 -12.87
CA ALA A 370 31.91 4.88 -12.45
C ALA A 370 32.91 4.16 -11.53
N PRO A 371 32.43 3.49 -10.48
CA PRO A 371 33.30 2.76 -9.54
C PRO A 371 33.84 1.44 -10.07
N TRP A 372 33.48 1.05 -11.31
CA TRP A 372 33.92 -0.17 -12.01
C TRP A 372 34.08 0.09 -13.51
N ALA A 373 34.65 -0.87 -14.25
CA ALA A 373 34.68 -0.83 -15.72
C ALA A 373 33.25 -0.87 -16.29
N THR A 374 32.87 0.18 -17.03
CA THR A 374 31.51 0.40 -17.50
C THR A 374 31.45 0.55 -19.02
N GLU A 375 30.31 0.14 -19.57
CA GLU A 375 29.87 0.48 -20.91
C GLU A 375 28.70 1.47 -20.80
N ILE A 376 28.77 2.57 -21.55
CA ILE A 376 27.70 3.60 -21.55
C ILE A 376 26.58 3.08 -22.44
N ILE A 377 25.38 2.98 -21.86
CA ILE A 377 24.16 2.64 -22.60
C ILE A 377 23.54 3.92 -23.18
N GLU A 378 23.42 4.95 -22.35
CA GLU A 378 22.70 6.17 -22.72
C GLU A 378 23.17 7.38 -21.91
N TRP A 379 23.34 8.51 -22.57
CA TRP A 379 23.50 9.82 -21.94
C TRP A 379 22.11 10.42 -21.68
N LEU A 380 21.82 10.80 -20.45
CA LEU A 380 20.57 11.41 -20.02
C LEU A 380 20.63 12.93 -19.96
N VAL A 381 21.82 13.50 -20.17
CA VAL A 381 22.13 14.94 -20.23
C VAL A 381 23.15 15.22 -21.31
N GLU A 382 23.14 16.45 -21.84
CA GLU A 382 24.09 16.92 -22.84
C GLU A 382 25.21 17.79 -22.21
N ASP A 383 26.31 17.96 -22.91
CA ASP A 383 27.40 18.86 -22.47
C ASP A 383 26.89 20.29 -22.35
N GLY A 384 27.05 20.88 -21.19
CA GLY A 384 26.57 22.22 -20.86
C GLY A 384 25.24 22.27 -20.13
N ASP A 385 24.56 21.16 -19.96
CA ASP A 385 23.26 21.14 -19.27
C ASP A 385 23.39 21.52 -17.78
N PRO A 386 22.44 22.30 -17.26
CA PRO A 386 22.32 22.51 -15.82
C PRO A 386 21.80 21.24 -15.15
N VAL A 387 22.46 20.80 -14.07
CA VAL A 387 22.08 19.59 -13.33
C VAL A 387 21.95 19.87 -11.84
N SER A 388 21.07 19.12 -11.19
CA SER A 388 20.90 19.14 -9.73
C SER A 388 21.63 17.96 -9.09
N GLN A 389 22.10 18.11 -7.86
CA GLN A 389 22.72 17.01 -7.10
C GLN A 389 21.77 15.81 -7.03
N GLY A 390 22.27 14.62 -7.33
CA GLY A 390 21.48 13.40 -7.39
C GLY A 390 20.71 13.18 -8.70
N GLN A 391 20.72 14.14 -9.63
CA GLN A 391 20.08 13.98 -10.93
C GLN A 391 20.79 12.90 -11.76
N PRO A 392 20.06 11.94 -12.38
CA PRO A 392 20.64 10.97 -13.30
C PRO A 392 21.31 11.64 -14.50
N LEU A 393 22.57 11.25 -14.78
CA LEU A 393 23.39 11.79 -15.87
C LEU A 393 23.60 10.76 -16.98
N ILE A 394 23.87 9.51 -16.61
CA ILE A 394 24.31 8.48 -17.53
C ILE A 394 23.72 7.15 -17.08
N ARG A 395 23.23 6.35 -18.04
CA ARG A 395 22.89 4.96 -17.84
C ARG A 395 24.06 4.09 -18.31
N VAL A 396 24.58 3.24 -17.43
CA VAL A 396 25.76 2.42 -17.67
C VAL A 396 25.50 0.96 -17.32
N GLN A 397 26.19 0.02 -17.96
CA GLN A 397 26.26 -1.38 -17.57
C GLN A 397 27.70 -1.77 -17.25
N GLN A 398 27.88 -2.87 -16.52
CA GLN A 398 29.20 -3.42 -16.25
C GLN A 398 29.79 -3.99 -17.54
N ALA A 399 30.99 -3.57 -17.89
CA ALA A 399 31.68 -4.14 -19.04
C ALA A 399 31.92 -5.65 -18.81
N ARG A 400 31.56 -6.48 -19.79
CA ARG A 400 31.84 -7.91 -19.71
C ARG A 400 33.32 -8.15 -19.89
N GLU A 401 33.96 -8.85 -18.96
CA GLU A 401 35.34 -9.30 -19.14
C GLU A 401 35.40 -10.28 -20.33
N GLY A 402 36.04 -9.90 -21.43
CA GLY A 402 36.39 -10.79 -22.53
C GLY A 402 35.56 -10.68 -23.80
N ALA A 403 35.51 -9.48 -24.43
CA ALA A 403 35.21 -9.34 -25.85
C ALA A 403 36.45 -8.83 -26.59
#